data_bd1f48b56e185626a6bcdd65e432e32e
#
_entry.id   bd1f48b56e185626a6bcdd65e432e32e
#
_cell.length_a   1.000
_cell.length_b   1.000
_cell.length_c   1.000
_cell.angle_alpha   90.00
_cell.angle_beta   90.00
_cell.angle_gamma   90.00
#
_symmetry.space_group_name_H-M   'P 1'
#
loop_
_entity.id
_entity.type
_entity.pdbx_description
1 polymer ?
#
loop_
_entity_poly.entity_id
_entity_poly.type
_entity_poly.pdbx_seq_one_letter_code
_entity_poly.pdbx_strand_id
1 'polypeptide(L)'
;RAGEAITLGNIGYLFEAQSEPQLAIIFFKEAVNIHEEFRERHQSFEQANQATFTATVEDTYRKLADLLLQQDRILEAQRVLDLLKVQELDNYLEGVRSSANAREGAELVPPEVLIANAHTDILNQAITNGKRLSALETKDSLSDAELDELVTLQTERREILQAFNNFKDNEFIQEQLALLSPAETRQNVPLEELTALQDNLAQIPQGAVLLYPFILEDRLELVVTSPYAPPIRRTVNVSRVDLNDAVQAFRYALDNPTRDAVTPAQQLYDWLIAPIKADLEDADVNTIIYAPDRTLRYIPLAAIHDGENWLTESYRINHITAASLTDLNTPPNSNDPKILAGALTDPAVTIDVGDSSYSFPHLQYVDDEVNAIAALSPNATPLLDTDFNRARIERDVNRHTILHLATHAKFLVGQPEDSFILFNNKERWTLRDFKEGLLSLTRVDLVVLSACETGVDNTFGNGEEILGFGYLMQNAGARAAMASLWAVDDGGTQILMSEFYEALIKGNLSKTEALRQAQRALININESRDRGGLVLADSIDLDPSDLSHPYYWAPFILIGNGL
;
A
#
# COMPACT_ATOMS: atom_id res chain seq x y z
N ARG A 1 -0.14 -0.61 -28.18
CA ARG A 1 0.75 -0.54 -27.01
C ARG A 1 0.41 -1.57 -25.90
N ALA A 2 -0.87 -1.77 -25.50
CA ALA A 2 -1.19 -2.83 -24.53
C ALA A 2 -0.75 -4.24 -25.00
N GLY A 3 -1.01 -4.59 -26.27
CA GLY A 3 -0.51 -5.82 -26.86
C GLY A 3 1.02 -5.91 -26.95
N GLU A 4 1.70 -4.78 -27.07
CA GLU A 4 3.15 -4.66 -27.06
C GLU A 4 3.72 -5.01 -25.68
N ALA A 5 3.17 -4.46 -24.59
CA ALA A 5 3.57 -4.78 -23.23
C ALA A 5 3.39 -6.28 -22.91
N ILE A 6 2.25 -6.87 -23.32
CA ILE A 6 2.02 -8.32 -23.17
C ILE A 6 3.07 -9.13 -23.95
N THR A 7 3.43 -8.70 -25.16
CA THR A 7 4.44 -9.40 -25.97
C THR A 7 5.82 -9.32 -25.32
N LEU A 8 6.21 -8.14 -24.83
CA LEU A 8 7.48 -7.96 -24.11
C LEU A 8 7.51 -8.78 -22.82
N GLY A 9 6.42 -8.80 -22.05
CA GLY A 9 6.31 -9.66 -20.88
C GLY A 9 6.48 -11.15 -21.23
N ASN A 10 5.86 -11.63 -22.31
CA ASN A 10 6.04 -12.99 -22.78
C ASN A 10 7.47 -13.30 -23.22
N ILE A 11 8.17 -12.34 -23.83
CA ILE A 11 9.60 -12.47 -24.15
C ILE A 11 10.42 -12.54 -22.86
N GLY A 12 10.08 -11.74 -21.83
CA GLY A 12 10.69 -11.82 -20.51
C GLY A 12 10.57 -13.21 -19.90
N TYR A 13 9.37 -13.81 -19.90
CA TYR A 13 9.17 -15.19 -19.43
C TYR A 13 9.94 -16.22 -20.25
N LEU A 14 10.06 -16.02 -21.57
CA LEU A 14 10.85 -16.90 -22.42
C LEU A 14 12.34 -16.90 -22.03
N PHE A 15 12.92 -15.72 -21.81
CA PHE A 15 14.32 -15.61 -21.39
C PHE A 15 14.55 -16.13 -19.98
N GLU A 16 13.61 -15.92 -19.07
CA GLU A 16 13.67 -16.54 -17.75
C GLU A 16 13.69 -18.07 -17.84
N ALA A 17 12.80 -18.67 -18.63
CA ALA A 17 12.77 -20.11 -18.86
C ALA A 17 14.07 -20.66 -19.51
N GLN A 18 14.81 -19.82 -20.22
CA GLN A 18 16.13 -20.13 -20.79
C GLN A 18 17.28 -19.88 -19.81
N SER A 19 16.98 -19.50 -18.55
CA SER A 19 17.99 -19.14 -17.54
C SER A 19 18.85 -17.91 -17.93
N GLU A 20 18.22 -16.94 -18.62
CA GLU A 20 18.81 -15.66 -19.02
C GLU A 20 18.16 -14.50 -18.23
N PRO A 21 18.39 -14.42 -16.90
CA PRO A 21 17.64 -13.49 -16.04
C PRO A 21 17.87 -12.01 -16.36
N GLN A 22 19.07 -11.65 -16.85
CA GLN A 22 19.37 -10.26 -17.22
C GLN A 22 18.57 -9.82 -18.45
N LEU A 23 18.43 -10.67 -19.46
CA LEU A 23 17.55 -10.40 -20.62
C LEU A 23 16.08 -10.33 -20.16
N ALA A 24 15.64 -11.27 -19.34
CA ALA A 24 14.29 -11.26 -18.80
C ALA A 24 13.96 -9.93 -18.08
N ILE A 25 14.87 -9.43 -17.23
CA ILE A 25 14.73 -8.14 -16.54
C ILE A 25 14.51 -7.00 -17.53
N ILE A 26 15.31 -6.93 -18.61
CA ILE A 26 15.20 -5.86 -19.62
C ILE A 26 13.80 -5.85 -20.24
N PHE A 27 13.31 -7.00 -20.67
CA PHE A 27 12.00 -7.10 -21.33
C PHE A 27 10.84 -6.87 -20.37
N PHE A 28 10.95 -7.28 -19.10
CA PHE A 28 9.97 -6.95 -18.08
C PHE A 28 9.99 -5.45 -17.72
N LYS A 29 11.15 -4.79 -17.66
CA LYS A 29 11.24 -3.33 -17.49
C LYS A 29 10.54 -2.59 -18.63
N GLU A 30 10.80 -2.98 -19.88
CA GLU A 30 10.11 -2.41 -21.06
C GLU A 30 8.59 -2.58 -20.96
N ALA A 31 8.12 -3.77 -20.56
CA ALA A 31 6.70 -4.05 -20.38
C ALA A 31 6.08 -3.16 -19.27
N VAL A 32 6.75 -3.06 -18.12
CA VAL A 32 6.33 -2.19 -17.00
C VAL A 32 6.27 -0.73 -17.45
N ASN A 33 7.27 -0.23 -18.18
CA ASN A 33 7.30 1.16 -18.65
C ASN A 33 6.12 1.47 -19.59
N ILE A 34 5.76 0.53 -20.46
CA ILE A 34 4.57 0.68 -21.31
C ILE A 34 3.29 0.68 -20.46
N HIS A 35 3.20 -0.14 -19.41
CA HIS A 35 2.06 -0.14 -18.50
C HIS A 35 1.93 1.19 -17.76
N GLU A 36 3.04 1.75 -17.27
CA GLU A 36 3.07 3.07 -16.64
C GLU A 36 2.63 4.18 -17.60
N GLU A 37 3.16 4.22 -18.84
CA GLU A 37 2.71 5.17 -19.86
C GLU A 37 1.22 5.03 -20.18
N PHE A 38 0.71 3.80 -20.18
CA PHE A 38 -0.70 3.53 -20.46
C PHE A 38 -1.58 4.03 -19.33
N ARG A 39 -1.20 3.78 -18.07
CA ARG A 39 -1.89 4.26 -16.87
C ARG A 39 -2.02 5.79 -16.86
N GLU A 40 -0.96 6.51 -17.23
CA GLU A 40 -0.98 7.97 -17.28
C GLU A 40 -1.92 8.56 -18.35
N ARG A 41 -2.05 7.88 -19.49
CA ARG A 41 -2.82 8.40 -20.64
C ARG A 41 -4.30 8.04 -20.62
N HIS A 42 -4.69 6.99 -19.91
CA HIS A 42 -6.02 6.41 -20.01
C HIS A 42 -6.69 6.30 -18.65
N GLN A 43 -7.32 7.39 -18.21
CA GLN A 43 -8.11 7.46 -16.97
C GLN A 43 -9.51 6.80 -17.09
N SER A 44 -9.84 6.13 -18.20
CA SER A 44 -11.14 5.48 -18.37
C SER A 44 -11.08 4.35 -19.41
N PHE A 45 -11.11 3.11 -18.95
CA PHE A 45 -11.38 1.94 -19.78
C PHE A 45 -12.58 1.15 -19.25
N GLU A 46 -13.41 0.60 -20.18
CA GLU A 46 -14.62 -0.17 -19.86
C GLU A 46 -14.30 -1.45 -19.05
N GLN A 47 -15.01 -1.64 -17.96
CA GLN A 47 -14.83 -2.66 -16.90
C GLN A 47 -14.78 -4.13 -17.34
N ALA A 48 -15.32 -4.50 -18.48
CA ALA A 48 -15.53 -5.92 -18.83
C ALA A 48 -14.29 -6.73 -19.24
N ASN A 49 -13.17 -6.07 -19.60
CA ASN A 49 -11.91 -6.74 -19.98
C ASN A 49 -10.79 -6.51 -18.93
N GLN A 50 -11.09 -5.83 -17.87
CA GLN A 50 -10.13 -5.29 -16.90
C GLN A 50 -9.50 -6.39 -16.03
N ALA A 51 -10.27 -7.32 -15.46
CA ALA A 51 -9.76 -8.25 -14.46
C ALA A 51 -8.62 -9.18 -14.96
N THR A 52 -8.73 -9.72 -16.19
CA THR A 52 -7.68 -10.59 -16.75
C THR A 52 -6.45 -9.77 -17.18
N PHE A 53 -6.66 -8.56 -17.70
CA PHE A 53 -5.57 -7.64 -18.05
C PHE A 53 -4.83 -7.19 -16.81
N THR A 54 -5.55 -6.81 -15.77
CA THR A 54 -5.04 -6.36 -14.46
C THR A 54 -4.15 -7.43 -13.80
N ALA A 55 -4.60 -8.69 -13.76
CA ALA A 55 -3.81 -9.78 -13.21
C ALA A 55 -2.48 -9.98 -13.96
N THR A 56 -2.52 -9.90 -15.30
CA THR A 56 -1.30 -10.02 -16.13
C THR A 56 -0.33 -8.86 -15.89
N VAL A 57 -0.85 -7.66 -15.66
CA VAL A 57 -0.04 -6.48 -15.34
C VAL A 57 0.63 -6.66 -13.98
N GLU A 58 -0.12 -6.99 -12.93
CA GLU A 58 0.42 -7.24 -11.58
C GLU A 58 1.52 -8.31 -11.61
N ASP A 59 1.29 -9.43 -12.30
CA ASP A 59 2.26 -10.51 -12.44
C ASP A 59 3.57 -10.05 -13.09
N THR A 60 3.51 -9.12 -14.04
CA THR A 60 4.70 -8.54 -14.69
C THR A 60 5.57 -7.77 -13.70
N TYR A 61 4.96 -6.92 -12.85
CA TYR A 61 5.70 -6.19 -11.79
C TYR A 61 6.28 -7.14 -10.75
N ARG A 62 5.48 -8.10 -10.28
CA ARG A 62 5.93 -9.09 -9.28
C ARG A 62 7.09 -9.92 -9.80
N LYS A 63 7.03 -10.32 -11.07
CA LYS A 63 8.09 -11.09 -11.71
C LYS A 63 9.37 -10.28 -11.89
N LEU A 64 9.26 -9.03 -12.32
CA LEU A 64 10.39 -8.12 -12.41
C LEU A 64 11.05 -7.90 -11.03
N ALA A 65 10.26 -7.61 -10.00
CA ALA A 65 10.78 -7.42 -8.64
C ALA A 65 11.50 -8.68 -8.13
N ASP A 66 10.91 -9.87 -8.34
CA ASP A 66 11.51 -11.15 -7.98
C ASP A 66 12.87 -11.37 -8.65
N LEU A 67 12.95 -11.19 -9.98
CA LEU A 67 14.20 -11.34 -10.72
C LEU A 67 15.27 -10.34 -10.29
N LEU A 68 14.89 -9.09 -10.05
CA LEU A 68 15.81 -8.06 -9.55
C LEU A 68 16.36 -8.44 -8.17
N LEU A 69 15.51 -8.94 -7.26
CA LEU A 69 15.97 -9.44 -5.95
C LEU A 69 16.90 -10.63 -6.11
N GLN A 70 16.59 -11.59 -6.97
CA GLN A 70 17.47 -12.74 -7.24
C GLN A 70 18.86 -12.32 -7.78
N GLN A 71 18.92 -11.20 -8.50
CA GLN A 71 20.16 -10.63 -9.04
C GLN A 71 20.84 -9.63 -8.09
N ASP A 72 20.41 -9.53 -6.81
CA ASP A 72 20.90 -8.59 -5.79
C ASP A 72 20.78 -7.10 -6.21
N ARG A 73 19.84 -6.79 -7.11
CA ARG A 73 19.49 -5.44 -7.58
C ARG A 73 18.40 -4.84 -6.69
N ILE A 74 18.69 -4.70 -5.39
CA ILE A 74 17.69 -4.42 -4.34
C ILE A 74 17.02 -3.06 -4.53
N LEU A 75 17.77 -2.03 -4.92
CA LEU A 75 17.25 -0.67 -5.16
C LEU A 75 16.20 -0.64 -6.27
N GLU A 76 16.50 -1.30 -7.37
CA GLU A 76 15.59 -1.37 -8.51
C GLU A 76 14.36 -2.22 -8.16
N ALA A 77 14.55 -3.31 -7.41
CA ALA A 77 13.45 -4.11 -6.90
C ALA A 77 12.53 -3.29 -5.99
N GLN A 78 13.09 -2.49 -5.07
CA GLN A 78 12.30 -1.62 -4.20
C GLN A 78 11.46 -0.62 -4.99
N ARG A 79 12.03 -0.01 -6.04
CA ARG A 79 11.28 0.87 -6.94
C ARG A 79 10.13 0.14 -7.63
N VAL A 80 10.38 -1.05 -8.17
CA VAL A 80 9.33 -1.86 -8.81
C VAL A 80 8.25 -2.28 -7.81
N LEU A 81 8.61 -2.57 -6.56
CA LEU A 81 7.64 -2.83 -5.49
C LEU A 81 6.78 -1.61 -5.19
N ASP A 82 7.36 -0.42 -5.19
CA ASP A 82 6.60 0.82 -5.01
C ASP A 82 5.62 1.06 -6.17
N LEU A 83 6.07 0.88 -7.42
CA LEU A 83 5.21 0.94 -8.61
C LEU A 83 4.09 -0.11 -8.57
N LEU A 84 4.38 -1.32 -8.11
CA LEU A 84 3.39 -2.37 -7.91
C LEU A 84 2.28 -1.93 -6.94
N LYS A 85 2.64 -1.33 -5.80
CA LYS A 85 1.66 -0.81 -4.84
C LYS A 85 0.77 0.27 -5.44
N VAL A 86 1.35 1.17 -6.24
CA VAL A 86 0.58 2.19 -6.96
C VAL A 86 -0.36 1.54 -7.98
N GLN A 87 0.11 0.51 -8.70
CA GLN A 87 -0.70 -0.21 -9.69
C GLN A 87 -1.86 -0.99 -9.03
N GLU A 88 -1.61 -1.70 -7.92
CA GLU A 88 -2.64 -2.40 -7.14
C GLU A 88 -3.74 -1.42 -6.69
N LEU A 89 -3.33 -0.25 -6.20
CA LEU A 89 -4.25 0.79 -5.78
C LEU A 89 -5.03 1.40 -6.95
N ASP A 90 -4.38 1.62 -8.11
CA ASP A 90 -5.05 2.11 -9.31
C ASP A 90 -6.07 1.10 -9.86
N ASN A 91 -5.77 -0.18 -9.77
CA ASN A 91 -6.70 -1.25 -10.11
C ASN A 91 -7.94 -1.24 -9.21
N TYR A 92 -7.76 -0.93 -7.91
CA TYR A 92 -8.85 -0.87 -6.95
C TYR A 92 -9.70 0.41 -7.10
N LEU A 93 -9.06 1.58 -7.25
CA LEU A 93 -9.74 2.89 -7.21
C LEU A 93 -10.01 3.51 -8.58
N GLU A 94 -9.37 3.03 -9.65
CA GLU A 94 -9.40 3.61 -11.00
C GLU A 94 -9.03 5.11 -11.06
N GLY A 95 -7.86 5.44 -11.58
CA GLY A 95 -7.39 6.82 -11.76
C GLY A 95 -6.59 7.38 -10.60
N VAL A 96 -5.79 6.56 -9.94
CA VAL A 96 -4.78 6.98 -8.97
C VAL A 96 -3.73 7.84 -9.66
N ARG A 97 -3.55 9.08 -9.18
CA ARG A 97 -2.51 9.97 -9.70
C ARG A 97 -1.16 9.56 -9.14
N SER A 98 -0.25 9.19 -10.02
CA SER A 98 1.13 8.96 -9.63
C SER A 98 1.84 10.27 -9.24
N SER A 99 2.75 10.18 -8.28
CA SER A 99 3.71 11.25 -8.01
C SER A 99 4.64 11.45 -9.21
N ALA A 100 5.37 12.57 -9.26
CA ALA A 100 6.35 12.81 -10.34
C ALA A 100 7.37 11.67 -10.45
N ASN A 101 7.79 11.09 -9.33
CA ASN A 101 8.78 10.01 -9.27
C ASN A 101 8.22 8.65 -9.77
N ALA A 102 6.94 8.35 -9.51
CA ALA A 102 6.29 7.15 -10.05
C ALA A 102 6.12 7.20 -11.58
N ARG A 103 6.22 8.39 -12.19
CA ARG A 103 6.12 8.57 -13.66
C ARG A 103 7.32 8.07 -14.44
N GLU A 104 8.47 7.90 -13.80
CA GLU A 104 9.70 7.50 -14.49
C GLU A 104 9.77 5.99 -14.78
N GLY A 105 8.83 5.20 -14.27
CA GLY A 105 8.75 3.76 -14.53
C GLY A 105 9.94 2.97 -13.96
N ALA A 106 10.25 1.82 -14.55
CA ALA A 106 11.41 0.99 -14.23
C ALA A 106 12.59 1.36 -15.15
N GLU A 107 13.48 2.23 -14.65
CA GLU A 107 14.58 2.77 -15.45
C GLU A 107 15.51 1.67 -16.00
N LEU A 108 15.89 1.81 -17.27
CA LEU A 108 16.88 0.97 -17.93
C LEU A 108 18.27 1.58 -17.71
N VAL A 109 19.21 0.80 -17.20
CA VAL A 109 20.62 1.23 -17.12
C VAL A 109 21.26 1.24 -18.52
N PRO A 110 22.36 2.00 -18.77
CA PRO A 110 22.91 2.19 -20.11
C PRO A 110 23.13 0.92 -20.94
N PRO A 111 23.68 -0.19 -20.42
CA PRO A 111 23.79 -1.44 -21.18
C PRO A 111 22.42 -2.05 -21.56
N GLU A 112 21.42 -1.93 -20.67
CA GLU A 112 20.06 -2.40 -20.94
C GLU A 112 19.40 -1.61 -22.07
N VAL A 113 19.59 -0.29 -22.11
CA VAL A 113 19.11 0.58 -23.20
C VAL A 113 19.68 0.13 -24.55
N LEU A 114 20.97 -0.22 -24.60
CA LEU A 114 21.60 -0.68 -25.83
C LEU A 114 21.04 -2.03 -26.31
N ILE A 115 20.75 -2.95 -25.38
CA ILE A 115 20.12 -4.24 -25.67
C ILE A 115 18.67 -4.05 -26.16
N ALA A 116 17.89 -3.22 -25.47
CA ALA A 116 16.51 -2.91 -25.83
C ALA A 116 16.43 -2.26 -27.22
N ASN A 117 17.32 -1.32 -27.52
CA ASN A 117 17.40 -0.69 -28.84
C ASN A 117 17.75 -1.70 -29.95
N ALA A 118 18.72 -2.59 -29.71
CA ALA A 118 19.08 -3.63 -30.68
C ALA A 118 17.90 -4.57 -30.99
N HIS A 119 17.10 -4.93 -30.00
CA HIS A 119 15.87 -5.70 -30.18
C HIS A 119 14.81 -4.91 -30.97
N THR A 120 14.62 -3.64 -30.63
CA THR A 120 13.66 -2.75 -31.31
C THR A 120 14.03 -2.56 -32.78
N ASP A 121 15.31 -2.48 -33.11
CA ASP A 121 15.79 -2.38 -34.51
C ASP A 121 15.43 -3.64 -35.31
N ILE A 122 15.59 -4.83 -34.75
CA ILE A 122 15.17 -6.09 -35.38
C ILE A 122 13.65 -6.10 -35.60
N LEU A 123 12.86 -5.68 -34.63
CA LEU A 123 11.40 -5.58 -34.75
C LEU A 123 10.97 -4.60 -35.85
N ASN A 124 11.59 -3.41 -35.91
CA ASN A 124 11.29 -2.41 -36.92
C ASN A 124 11.59 -2.93 -38.36
N GLN A 125 12.71 -3.64 -38.50
CA GLN A 125 13.03 -4.31 -39.78
C GLN A 125 11.98 -5.37 -40.11
N ALA A 126 11.57 -6.21 -39.15
CA ALA A 126 10.53 -7.23 -39.34
C ALA A 126 9.18 -6.63 -39.77
N ILE A 127 8.76 -5.54 -39.09
CA ILE A 127 7.51 -4.84 -39.40
C ILE A 127 7.55 -4.22 -40.82
N THR A 128 8.65 -3.57 -41.16
CA THR A 128 8.81 -2.92 -42.47
C THR A 128 8.82 -3.95 -43.58
N ASN A 129 9.63 -5.00 -43.46
CA ASN A 129 9.69 -6.12 -44.40
C ASN A 129 8.33 -6.83 -44.52
N GLY A 130 7.66 -7.15 -43.39
CA GLY A 130 6.36 -7.83 -43.37
C GLY A 130 5.25 -7.02 -44.05
N LYS A 131 5.19 -5.70 -43.81
CA LYS A 131 4.22 -4.82 -44.51
C LYS A 131 4.42 -4.81 -46.00
N ARG A 132 5.66 -4.75 -46.47
CA ARG A 132 5.97 -4.72 -47.88
C ARG A 132 5.72 -6.09 -48.52
N LEU A 133 6.09 -7.17 -47.86
CA LEU A 133 5.82 -8.55 -48.29
C LEU A 133 4.32 -8.79 -48.47
N SER A 134 3.51 -8.46 -47.46
CA SER A 134 2.05 -8.59 -47.49
C SER A 134 1.44 -7.76 -48.63
N ALA A 135 1.95 -6.55 -48.87
CA ALA A 135 1.47 -5.70 -49.97
C ALA A 135 1.75 -6.30 -51.37
N LEU A 136 2.84 -7.04 -51.50
CA LEU A 136 3.13 -7.75 -52.76
C LEU A 136 2.33 -9.07 -52.89
N GLU A 137 2.23 -9.85 -51.81
CA GLU A 137 1.52 -11.14 -51.80
C GLU A 137 0.00 -10.99 -52.01
N THR A 138 -0.58 -9.81 -51.74
CA THR A 138 -2.02 -9.55 -51.95
C THR A 138 -2.35 -9.02 -53.36
N LYS A 139 -1.37 -8.85 -54.26
CA LYS A 139 -1.60 -8.42 -55.65
C LYS A 139 -2.02 -9.57 -56.54
N ASP A 140 -2.99 -9.34 -57.42
CA ASP A 140 -3.46 -10.30 -58.39
C ASP A 140 -2.39 -10.66 -59.45
N SER A 141 -1.45 -9.75 -59.73
CA SER A 141 -0.31 -9.95 -60.62
C SER A 141 0.88 -9.10 -60.24
N LEU A 142 2.07 -9.63 -60.34
CA LEU A 142 3.34 -8.94 -60.06
C LEU A 142 4.09 -8.70 -61.39
N SER A 143 4.75 -7.56 -61.51
CA SER A 143 5.75 -7.30 -62.53
C SER A 143 7.07 -8.01 -62.22
N ASP A 144 7.95 -8.15 -63.21
CA ASP A 144 9.28 -8.79 -63.04
C ASP A 144 10.08 -8.10 -61.90
N ALA A 145 10.05 -6.77 -61.80
CA ALA A 145 10.71 -6.03 -60.75
C ALA A 145 10.10 -6.31 -59.34
N GLU A 146 8.79 -6.51 -59.25
CA GLU A 146 8.11 -6.87 -58.00
C GLU A 146 8.36 -8.34 -57.61
N LEU A 147 8.58 -9.23 -58.57
CA LEU A 147 9.02 -10.61 -58.30
C LEU A 147 10.44 -10.64 -57.74
N ASP A 148 11.37 -9.84 -58.28
CA ASP A 148 12.72 -9.70 -57.76
C ASP A 148 12.71 -9.10 -56.34
N GLU A 149 11.87 -8.09 -56.11
CA GLU A 149 11.67 -7.50 -54.78
C GLU A 149 11.12 -8.53 -53.76
N LEU A 150 10.15 -9.36 -54.18
CA LEU A 150 9.57 -10.40 -53.32
C LEU A 150 10.64 -11.41 -52.86
N VAL A 151 11.52 -11.85 -53.76
CA VAL A 151 12.63 -12.76 -53.44
C VAL A 151 13.60 -12.11 -52.44
N THR A 152 13.92 -10.83 -52.65
CA THR A 152 14.78 -10.05 -51.76
C THR A 152 14.16 -9.95 -50.35
N LEU A 153 12.89 -9.57 -50.26
CA LEU A 153 12.16 -9.45 -48.97
C LEU A 153 12.04 -10.80 -48.23
N GLN A 154 11.85 -11.90 -48.96
CA GLN A 154 11.85 -13.23 -48.36
C GLN A 154 13.23 -13.65 -47.83
N THR A 155 14.31 -13.18 -48.45
CA THR A 155 15.66 -13.41 -47.97
C THR A 155 15.95 -12.59 -46.72
N GLU A 156 15.64 -11.29 -46.75
CA GLU A 156 15.72 -10.40 -45.58
C GLU A 156 14.90 -10.93 -44.42
N ARG A 157 13.68 -11.43 -44.65
CA ARG A 157 12.85 -12.06 -43.62
C ARG A 157 13.57 -13.22 -42.92
N ARG A 158 14.30 -14.06 -43.70
CA ARG A 158 15.07 -15.18 -43.12
C ARG A 158 16.23 -14.67 -42.27
N GLU A 159 16.92 -13.61 -42.70
CA GLU A 159 18.01 -12.98 -41.97
C GLU A 159 17.50 -12.34 -40.67
N ILE A 160 16.37 -11.63 -40.72
CA ILE A 160 15.72 -11.04 -39.53
C ILE A 160 15.32 -12.14 -38.53
N LEU A 161 14.73 -13.25 -39.01
CA LEU A 161 14.38 -14.38 -38.14
C LEU A 161 15.62 -15.04 -37.52
N GLN A 162 16.75 -15.14 -38.26
CA GLN A 162 18.01 -15.65 -37.73
C GLN A 162 18.57 -14.67 -36.66
N ALA A 163 18.55 -13.37 -36.94
CA ALA A 163 19.00 -12.35 -35.94
C ALA A 163 18.18 -12.42 -34.65
N PHE A 164 16.85 -12.60 -34.77
CA PHE A 164 15.97 -12.77 -33.63
C PHE A 164 16.27 -14.06 -32.84
N ASN A 165 16.42 -15.20 -33.54
CA ASN A 165 16.69 -16.50 -32.92
C ASN A 165 18.07 -16.54 -32.22
N ASN A 166 19.05 -15.82 -32.75
CA ASN A 166 20.42 -15.76 -32.24
C ASN A 166 20.65 -14.52 -31.38
N PHE A 167 19.58 -13.78 -31.00
CA PHE A 167 19.69 -12.50 -30.29
C PHE A 167 20.57 -12.60 -29.03
N LYS A 168 20.29 -13.59 -28.19
CA LYS A 168 21.03 -13.80 -26.95
C LYS A 168 22.50 -14.19 -27.17
N ASP A 169 22.83 -14.87 -28.26
CA ASP A 169 24.18 -15.35 -28.61
C ASP A 169 24.97 -14.32 -29.44
N ASN A 170 24.39 -13.16 -29.72
CA ASN A 170 25.05 -12.08 -30.44
C ASN A 170 26.19 -11.49 -29.60
N GLU A 171 27.37 -11.32 -30.18
CA GLU A 171 28.59 -10.85 -29.50
C GLU A 171 28.35 -9.50 -28.81
N PHE A 172 27.73 -8.53 -29.50
CA PHE A 172 27.40 -7.23 -28.92
C PHE A 172 26.47 -7.36 -27.71
N ILE A 173 25.44 -8.20 -27.78
CA ILE A 173 24.51 -8.42 -26.66
C ILE A 173 25.25 -9.05 -25.49
N GLN A 174 26.10 -10.04 -25.73
CA GLN A 174 26.89 -10.70 -24.68
C GLN A 174 27.87 -9.72 -24.01
N GLU A 175 28.50 -8.82 -24.78
CA GLU A 175 29.34 -7.75 -24.23
C GLU A 175 28.54 -6.82 -23.30
N GLN A 176 27.32 -6.41 -23.70
CA GLN A 176 26.49 -5.56 -22.85
C GLN A 176 26.00 -6.31 -21.60
N LEU A 177 25.62 -7.59 -21.72
CA LEU A 177 25.22 -8.40 -20.57
C LEU A 177 26.35 -8.58 -19.55
N ALA A 178 27.59 -8.70 -20.01
CA ALA A 178 28.76 -8.78 -19.12
C ALA A 178 28.92 -7.53 -18.24
N LEU A 179 28.46 -6.35 -18.69
CA LEU A 179 28.46 -5.10 -17.93
C LEU A 179 27.31 -5.02 -16.90
N LEU A 180 26.37 -5.95 -16.91
CA LEU A 180 25.26 -6.01 -15.96
C LEU A 180 25.56 -6.87 -14.72
N SER A 181 26.83 -7.08 -14.41
CA SER A 181 27.21 -7.78 -13.17
C SER A 181 26.72 -7.01 -11.92
N PRO A 182 26.41 -7.70 -10.81
CA PRO A 182 25.92 -7.05 -9.57
C PRO A 182 26.88 -5.97 -9.03
N ALA A 183 28.18 -6.06 -9.31
CA ALA A 183 29.17 -5.07 -8.89
C ALA A 183 29.10 -3.78 -9.72
N GLU A 184 28.74 -3.88 -11.00
CA GLU A 184 28.68 -2.73 -11.92
C GLU A 184 27.30 -2.08 -11.94
N THR A 185 26.21 -2.85 -11.78
CA THR A 185 24.86 -2.30 -11.67
C THR A 185 24.68 -1.44 -10.41
N ARG A 186 25.38 -1.73 -9.32
CA ARG A 186 25.39 -0.87 -8.11
C ARG A 186 25.96 0.54 -8.37
N GLN A 187 26.79 0.72 -9.40
CA GLN A 187 27.37 2.03 -9.74
C GLN A 187 26.48 2.87 -10.66
N ASN A 188 25.49 2.27 -11.30
CA ASN A 188 24.68 2.90 -12.34
C ASN A 188 23.25 3.24 -11.89
N VAL A 189 22.87 3.00 -10.61
CA VAL A 189 21.56 3.35 -10.08
C VAL A 189 21.52 4.83 -9.74
N PRO A 190 20.45 5.57 -10.08
CA PRO A 190 20.26 6.94 -9.64
C PRO A 190 20.21 7.00 -8.10
N LEU A 191 21.29 7.49 -7.50
CA LEU A 191 21.40 7.62 -6.03
C LEU A 191 20.48 8.72 -5.48
N GLU A 192 19.97 9.61 -6.32
CA GLU A 192 19.18 10.77 -5.90
C GLU A 192 17.88 10.38 -5.21
N GLU A 193 17.15 9.40 -5.76
CA GLU A 193 15.88 8.94 -5.14
C GLU A 193 16.11 8.20 -3.83
N LEU A 194 17.12 7.33 -3.80
CA LEU A 194 17.50 6.65 -2.56
C LEU A 194 17.88 7.66 -1.49
N THR A 195 18.73 8.65 -1.84
CA THR A 195 19.17 9.69 -0.93
C THR A 195 17.97 10.49 -0.41
N ALA A 196 17.03 10.86 -1.29
CA ALA A 196 15.82 11.57 -0.88
C ALA A 196 14.96 10.74 0.08
N LEU A 197 14.77 9.45 -0.18
CA LEU A 197 14.06 8.56 0.73
C LEU A 197 14.79 8.41 2.07
N GLN A 198 16.11 8.22 2.05
CA GLN A 198 16.93 8.10 3.25
C GLN A 198 16.91 9.39 4.09
N ASP A 199 17.01 10.56 3.44
CA ASP A 199 16.88 11.85 4.09
C ASP A 199 15.51 12.02 4.75
N ASN A 200 14.45 11.56 4.07
CA ASN A 200 13.10 11.56 4.61
C ASN A 200 12.99 10.67 5.86
N LEU A 201 13.54 9.47 5.82
CA LEU A 201 13.56 8.56 6.97
C LEU A 201 14.39 9.10 8.15
N ALA A 202 15.51 9.78 7.85
CA ALA A 202 16.37 10.40 8.86
C ALA A 202 15.71 11.61 9.56
N GLN A 203 14.81 12.32 8.88
CA GLN A 203 14.09 13.48 9.44
C GLN A 203 12.96 13.09 10.40
N ILE A 204 12.49 11.84 10.35
CA ILE A 204 11.51 11.33 11.31
C ILE A 204 12.16 11.29 12.71
N PRO A 205 11.53 11.82 13.77
CA PRO A 205 12.09 11.83 15.11
C PRO A 205 12.58 10.46 15.57
N GLN A 206 13.86 10.36 15.95
CA GLN A 206 14.57 9.13 16.31
C GLN A 206 14.79 8.15 15.13
N GLY A 207 14.66 8.62 13.89
CA GLY A 207 14.84 7.84 12.70
C GLY A 207 13.75 6.80 12.42
N ALA A 208 13.67 6.38 11.18
CA ALA A 208 12.75 5.35 10.75
C ALA A 208 13.39 4.40 9.73
N VAL A 209 12.92 3.16 9.69
CA VAL A 209 13.16 2.26 8.57
C VAL A 209 11.89 2.09 7.75
N LEU A 210 12.05 1.87 6.45
CA LEU A 210 10.98 1.48 5.56
C LEU A 210 11.06 -0.03 5.34
N LEU A 211 9.98 -0.75 5.65
CA LEU A 211 9.83 -2.20 5.48
C LEU A 211 8.83 -2.51 4.37
N TYR A 212 9.31 -3.13 3.31
CA TYR A 212 8.53 -3.73 2.23
C TYR A 212 8.59 -5.25 2.34
N PRO A 213 7.62 -5.94 2.93
CA PRO A 213 7.47 -7.38 2.73
C PRO A 213 6.94 -7.65 1.33
N PHE A 214 7.46 -8.69 0.69
CA PHE A 214 7.04 -9.10 -0.64
C PHE A 214 6.75 -10.60 -0.67
N ILE A 215 5.48 -10.96 -0.82
CA ILE A 215 4.99 -12.34 -0.77
C ILE A 215 5.11 -12.97 -2.16
N LEU A 216 5.95 -13.99 -2.25
CA LEU A 216 6.10 -14.87 -3.41
C LEU A 216 5.45 -16.22 -3.15
N GLU A 217 5.32 -17.05 -4.17
CA GLU A 217 4.66 -18.37 -4.04
C GLU A 217 5.38 -19.29 -3.06
N ASP A 218 6.72 -19.26 -3.06
CA ASP A 218 7.60 -20.17 -2.34
C ASP A 218 8.34 -19.53 -1.17
N ARG A 219 8.30 -18.20 -1.02
CA ARG A 219 9.04 -17.48 0.00
C ARG A 219 8.49 -16.08 0.27
N LEU A 220 8.93 -15.49 1.36
CA LEU A 220 8.75 -14.08 1.70
C LEU A 220 10.09 -13.36 1.62
N GLU A 221 10.12 -12.24 0.91
CA GLU A 221 11.26 -11.33 0.90
C GLU A 221 10.96 -10.10 1.76
N LEU A 222 11.91 -9.72 2.60
CA LEU A 222 11.83 -8.49 3.41
C LEU A 222 12.86 -7.50 2.88
N VAL A 223 12.39 -6.44 2.26
CA VAL A 223 13.26 -5.34 1.79
C VAL A 223 13.18 -4.22 2.82
N VAL A 224 14.34 -3.84 3.36
CA VAL A 224 14.47 -2.83 4.42
C VAL A 224 15.38 -1.71 3.94
N THR A 225 14.88 -0.48 4.00
CA THR A 225 15.66 0.73 3.75
C THR A 225 15.82 1.50 5.06
N SER A 226 17.07 1.76 5.42
CA SER A 226 17.45 2.56 6.60
C SER A 226 17.99 3.93 6.18
N PRO A 227 18.07 4.92 7.12
CA PRO A 227 18.51 6.27 6.80
C PRO A 227 19.93 6.37 6.26
N TYR A 228 20.84 5.49 6.73
CA TYR A 228 22.27 5.70 6.57
C TYR A 228 23.00 4.52 5.94
N ALA A 229 22.28 3.47 5.54
CA ALA A 229 22.87 2.29 4.91
C ALA A 229 22.13 1.90 3.63
N PRO A 230 22.78 1.24 2.68
CA PRO A 230 22.10 0.70 1.51
C PRO A 230 20.94 -0.21 1.91
N PRO A 231 19.87 -0.27 1.12
CA PRO A 231 18.77 -1.21 1.35
C PRO A 231 19.27 -2.64 1.40
N ILE A 232 18.68 -3.40 2.29
CA ILE A 232 19.02 -4.81 2.50
C ILE A 232 17.81 -5.69 2.18
N ARG A 233 18.10 -6.97 1.92
CA ARG A 233 17.11 -8.02 1.71
C ARG A 233 17.31 -9.14 2.71
N ARG A 234 16.21 -9.68 3.24
CA ARG A 234 16.19 -10.92 4.02
C ARG A 234 15.15 -11.85 3.43
N THR A 235 15.55 -13.06 3.11
CA THR A 235 14.68 -14.10 2.54
C THR A 235 14.21 -15.03 3.66
N VAL A 236 12.92 -15.26 3.73
CA VAL A 236 12.26 -16.17 4.67
C VAL A 236 11.62 -17.31 3.89
N ASN A 237 12.02 -18.53 4.21
CA ASN A 237 11.50 -19.73 3.54
C ASN A 237 10.12 -20.10 4.11
N VAL A 238 9.11 -19.37 3.70
CA VAL A 238 7.70 -19.62 4.02
C VAL A 238 6.89 -19.50 2.74
N SER A 239 6.06 -20.49 2.45
CA SER A 239 5.19 -20.43 1.27
C SER A 239 4.08 -19.38 1.46
N ARG A 240 3.55 -18.86 0.34
CA ARG A 240 2.39 -17.96 0.38
C ARG A 240 1.18 -18.60 1.10
N VAL A 241 0.98 -19.91 0.94
CA VAL A 241 -0.12 -20.64 1.58
C VAL A 241 0.07 -20.66 3.09
N ASP A 242 1.25 -21.05 3.59
CA ASP A 242 1.52 -21.11 5.02
C ASP A 242 1.45 -19.71 5.67
N LEU A 243 1.93 -18.68 4.97
CA LEU A 243 1.83 -17.29 5.44
C LEU A 243 0.37 -16.83 5.52
N ASN A 244 -0.44 -17.12 4.51
CA ASN A 244 -1.86 -16.79 4.52
C ASN A 244 -2.61 -17.51 5.65
N ASP A 245 -2.31 -18.79 5.88
CA ASP A 245 -2.92 -19.55 6.98
C ASP A 245 -2.57 -18.94 8.34
N ALA A 246 -1.33 -18.52 8.55
CA ALA A 246 -0.91 -17.82 9.78
C ALA A 246 -1.59 -16.45 9.95
N VAL A 247 -1.72 -15.68 8.86
CA VAL A 247 -2.46 -14.42 8.86
C VAL A 247 -3.93 -14.64 9.24
N GLN A 248 -4.57 -15.67 8.68
CA GLN A 248 -5.96 -16.02 9.01
C GLN A 248 -6.09 -16.47 10.47
N ALA A 249 -5.17 -17.30 10.95
CA ALA A 249 -5.17 -17.74 12.34
C ALA A 249 -5.02 -16.57 13.32
N PHE A 250 -4.13 -15.62 13.01
CA PHE A 250 -3.95 -14.41 13.80
C PHE A 250 -5.19 -13.52 13.76
N ARG A 251 -5.76 -13.26 12.59
CA ARG A 251 -7.01 -12.51 12.46
C ARG A 251 -8.14 -13.14 13.25
N TYR A 252 -8.29 -14.46 13.16
CA TYR A 252 -9.28 -15.19 13.95
C TYR A 252 -9.07 -15.02 15.46
N ALA A 253 -7.82 -14.98 15.92
CA ALA A 253 -7.52 -14.73 17.32
C ALA A 253 -7.85 -13.29 17.74
N LEU A 254 -7.59 -12.31 16.85
CA LEU A 254 -7.86 -10.91 17.09
C LEU A 254 -9.35 -10.52 17.06
N ASP A 255 -10.23 -11.33 16.49
CA ASP A 255 -11.67 -11.05 16.43
C ASP A 255 -12.41 -11.36 17.76
N ASN A 256 -11.74 -11.97 18.76
CA ASN A 256 -12.39 -12.36 20.01
C ASN A 256 -11.39 -12.35 21.17
N PRO A 257 -11.63 -11.53 22.22
CA PRO A 257 -10.70 -11.38 23.34
C PRO A 257 -10.52 -12.65 24.23
N THR A 258 -11.32 -13.70 24.02
CA THR A 258 -11.17 -14.98 24.74
C THR A 258 -10.21 -15.94 24.08
N ARG A 259 -9.65 -15.61 22.90
CA ARG A 259 -8.74 -16.46 22.14
C ARG A 259 -7.29 -16.11 22.41
N ASP A 260 -6.41 -17.10 22.28
CA ASP A 260 -4.97 -16.85 22.33
C ASP A 260 -4.48 -16.12 21.08
N ALA A 261 -4.07 -14.87 21.23
CA ALA A 261 -3.49 -14.07 20.17
C ALA A 261 -1.95 -14.13 20.17
N VAL A 262 -1.31 -14.57 21.26
CA VAL A 262 0.16 -14.58 21.39
C VAL A 262 0.79 -15.60 20.45
N THR A 263 0.30 -16.84 20.45
CA THR A 263 0.89 -17.93 19.64
C THR A 263 0.93 -17.58 18.14
N PRO A 264 -0.16 -17.19 17.47
CA PRO A 264 -0.10 -16.82 16.05
C PRO A 264 0.67 -15.51 15.82
N ALA A 265 0.69 -14.59 16.78
CA ALA A 265 1.50 -13.37 16.69
C ALA A 265 3.00 -13.67 16.70
N GLN A 266 3.46 -14.63 17.52
CA GLN A 266 4.85 -15.09 17.55
C GLN A 266 5.27 -15.71 16.21
N GLN A 267 4.44 -16.53 15.62
CA GLN A 267 4.75 -17.12 14.33
C GLN A 267 4.96 -16.03 13.25
N LEU A 268 4.14 -15.00 13.24
CA LEU A 268 4.32 -13.87 12.31
C LEU A 268 5.55 -13.03 12.66
N TYR A 269 5.88 -12.86 13.95
CA TYR A 269 7.11 -12.20 14.37
C TYR A 269 8.35 -12.92 13.83
N ASP A 270 8.40 -14.25 13.94
CA ASP A 270 9.51 -15.07 13.46
C ASP A 270 9.75 -14.92 11.95
N TRP A 271 8.73 -14.57 11.19
CA TRP A 271 8.84 -14.39 9.75
C TRP A 271 9.02 -12.93 9.33
N LEU A 272 8.43 -11.96 10.04
CA LEU A 272 8.40 -10.56 9.61
C LEU A 272 9.46 -9.69 10.27
N ILE A 273 9.82 -9.97 11.53
CA ILE A 273 10.71 -9.09 12.32
C ILE A 273 11.99 -9.80 12.75
N ALA A 274 11.93 -11.05 13.21
CA ALA A 274 13.12 -11.75 13.70
C ALA A 274 14.27 -11.76 12.64
N PRO A 275 14.01 -11.94 11.33
CA PRO A 275 15.05 -11.95 10.31
C PRO A 275 15.76 -10.60 10.12
N ILE A 276 15.12 -9.49 10.50
CA ILE A 276 15.62 -8.12 10.35
C ILE A 276 15.94 -7.46 11.70
N LYS A 277 15.76 -8.16 12.83
CA LYS A 277 15.91 -7.59 14.18
C LYS A 277 17.28 -6.94 14.38
N ALA A 278 18.35 -7.62 14.00
CA ALA A 278 19.70 -7.07 14.12
C ALA A 278 19.88 -5.82 13.24
N ASP A 279 19.29 -5.80 12.04
CA ASP A 279 19.35 -4.64 11.15
C ASP A 279 18.60 -3.42 11.73
N LEU A 280 17.47 -3.67 12.43
CA LEU A 280 16.73 -2.61 13.13
C LEU A 280 17.51 -2.05 14.32
N GLU A 281 18.16 -2.93 15.09
CA GLU A 281 19.00 -2.55 16.24
C GLU A 281 20.25 -1.77 15.77
N ASP A 282 20.92 -2.23 14.70
CA ASP A 282 22.08 -1.55 14.12
C ASP A 282 21.74 -0.18 13.52
N ALA A 283 20.53 0.00 13.01
CA ALA A 283 20.05 1.27 12.49
C ALA A 283 19.70 2.28 13.59
N ASP A 284 19.61 1.86 14.86
CA ASP A 284 19.22 2.67 16.03
C ASP A 284 17.95 3.50 15.81
N VAL A 285 16.93 2.88 15.22
CA VAL A 285 15.65 3.52 14.88
C VAL A 285 14.53 3.03 15.77
N ASN A 286 13.53 3.89 15.96
CA ASN A 286 12.37 3.57 16.80
C ASN A 286 11.04 3.57 16.03
N THR A 287 11.09 3.76 14.72
CA THR A 287 9.89 3.79 13.86
C THR A 287 10.04 2.83 12.69
N ILE A 288 9.01 2.03 12.45
CA ILE A 288 8.88 1.19 11.25
C ILE A 288 7.79 1.78 10.37
N ILE A 289 8.17 2.27 9.20
CA ILE A 289 7.25 2.62 8.12
C ILE A 289 6.95 1.32 7.37
N TYR A 290 5.72 0.88 7.40
CA TYR A 290 5.31 -0.43 6.93
C TYR A 290 4.44 -0.33 5.68
N ALA A 291 4.90 -0.90 4.59
CA ALA A 291 4.17 -1.00 3.33
C ALA A 291 3.76 -2.46 3.06
N PRO A 292 2.67 -2.95 3.66
CA PRO A 292 2.29 -4.35 3.61
C PRO A 292 1.94 -4.84 2.21
N ASP A 293 2.18 -6.13 1.96
CA ASP A 293 1.80 -6.81 0.73
C ASP A 293 0.65 -7.79 0.96
N ARG A 294 -0.33 -7.81 0.05
CA ARG A 294 -1.46 -8.75 0.00
C ARG A 294 -2.12 -8.93 1.38
N THR A 295 -2.24 -10.17 1.85
CA THR A 295 -2.90 -10.52 3.11
C THR A 295 -2.27 -9.92 4.36
N LEU A 296 -1.00 -9.48 4.30
CA LEU A 296 -0.37 -8.75 5.40
C LEU A 296 -1.02 -7.39 5.69
N ARG A 297 -1.85 -6.86 4.79
CA ARG A 297 -2.65 -5.66 5.02
C ARG A 297 -3.74 -5.84 6.06
N TYR A 298 -4.15 -7.08 6.32
CA TYR A 298 -5.21 -7.40 7.29
C TYR A 298 -4.72 -7.53 8.74
N ILE A 299 -3.42 -7.46 8.98
CA ILE A 299 -2.87 -7.58 10.32
C ILE A 299 -2.21 -6.27 10.78
N PRO A 300 -2.43 -5.87 12.05
CA PRO A 300 -1.68 -4.77 12.64
C PRO A 300 -0.28 -5.22 13.01
N LEU A 301 0.75 -4.70 12.34
CA LEU A 301 2.14 -5.04 12.67
C LEU A 301 2.48 -4.73 14.14
N ALA A 302 1.82 -3.74 14.74
CA ALA A 302 1.96 -3.36 16.15
C ALA A 302 1.67 -4.52 17.12
N ALA A 303 0.81 -5.47 16.72
CA ALA A 303 0.34 -6.59 17.55
C ALA A 303 1.01 -7.93 17.25
N ILE A 304 2.14 -7.97 16.56
CA ILE A 304 2.97 -9.18 16.55
C ILE A 304 3.83 -9.25 17.81
N HIS A 305 4.23 -10.45 18.26
CA HIS A 305 4.76 -10.68 19.60
C HIS A 305 6.07 -11.48 19.55
N ASP A 306 7.12 -11.02 20.28
CA ASP A 306 8.45 -11.65 20.25
C ASP A 306 8.62 -12.82 21.24
N GLY A 307 7.56 -13.14 21.98
CA GLY A 307 7.54 -14.12 23.07
C GLY A 307 7.48 -13.47 24.46
N GLU A 308 7.91 -12.22 24.58
CA GLU A 308 7.90 -11.44 25.81
C GLU A 308 7.05 -10.17 25.69
N ASN A 309 7.14 -9.46 24.54
CA ASN A 309 6.54 -8.15 24.35
C ASN A 309 5.84 -8.04 22.98
N TRP A 310 4.83 -7.18 22.90
CA TRP A 310 4.22 -6.76 21.65
C TRP A 310 5.13 -5.77 20.91
N LEU A 311 5.17 -5.81 19.59
CA LEU A 311 6.07 -4.96 18.80
C LEU A 311 5.88 -3.46 19.08
N THR A 312 4.64 -3.00 19.35
CA THR A 312 4.34 -1.61 19.70
C THR A 312 5.02 -1.16 21.00
N GLU A 313 5.45 -2.08 21.87
CA GLU A 313 6.18 -1.72 23.08
C GLU A 313 7.60 -1.23 22.77
N SER A 314 8.19 -1.72 21.67
CA SER A 314 9.54 -1.33 21.23
C SER A 314 9.53 -0.31 20.10
N TYR A 315 8.59 -0.40 19.13
CA TYR A 315 8.60 0.42 17.93
C TYR A 315 7.28 1.16 17.72
N ARG A 316 7.36 2.34 17.13
CA ARG A 316 6.24 3.02 16.49
C ARG A 316 5.97 2.37 15.15
N ILE A 317 4.71 2.12 14.82
CA ILE A 317 4.34 1.55 13.54
C ILE A 317 3.50 2.55 12.77
N ASN A 318 3.94 2.87 11.56
CA ASN A 318 3.21 3.72 10.63
C ASN A 318 3.02 2.99 9.31
N HIS A 319 1.78 2.91 8.82
CA HIS A 319 1.48 2.25 7.56
C HIS A 319 1.54 3.24 6.41
N ILE A 320 1.96 2.78 5.26
CA ILE A 320 1.86 3.52 4.01
C ILE A 320 1.35 2.61 2.88
N THR A 321 0.75 3.22 1.88
CA THR A 321 0.38 2.51 0.65
C THR A 321 1.61 2.28 -0.21
N ALA A 322 2.30 3.35 -0.57
CA ALA A 322 3.56 3.36 -1.30
C ALA A 322 4.39 4.57 -0.85
N ALA A 323 5.72 4.46 -0.87
CA ALA A 323 6.60 5.56 -0.47
C ALA A 323 6.45 6.77 -1.41
N SER A 324 6.25 6.53 -2.70
CA SER A 324 6.02 7.57 -3.72
C SER A 324 4.69 8.31 -3.59
N LEU A 325 3.71 7.74 -2.88
CA LEU A 325 2.39 8.35 -2.65
C LEU A 325 2.27 9.06 -1.30
N THR A 326 3.26 8.94 -0.42
CA THR A 326 3.16 9.42 0.96
C THR A 326 4.20 10.49 1.24
N ASP A 327 3.74 11.68 1.64
CA ASP A 327 4.62 12.71 2.22
C ASP A 327 4.86 12.42 3.70
N LEU A 328 6.07 11.97 4.02
CA LEU A 328 6.43 11.55 5.38
C LEU A 328 6.93 12.70 6.27
N ASN A 329 7.26 13.87 5.71
CA ASN A 329 8.07 14.88 6.39
C ASN A 329 7.39 16.23 6.59
N THR A 330 6.30 16.52 5.91
CA THR A 330 5.61 17.78 6.12
C THR A 330 5.08 17.86 7.56
N PRO A 331 5.52 18.82 8.37
CA PRO A 331 5.07 18.96 9.75
C PRO A 331 3.58 19.26 9.82
N PRO A 332 2.91 18.97 10.94
CA PRO A 332 1.48 19.26 11.12
C PRO A 332 1.18 20.75 10.90
N ASN A 333 -0.04 21.05 10.44
CA ASN A 333 -0.50 22.42 10.19
C ASN A 333 -0.53 23.29 11.46
N SER A 334 -0.64 22.68 12.63
CA SER A 334 -0.67 23.36 13.91
C SER A 334 -0.20 22.45 15.03
N ASN A 335 0.58 23.01 15.97
CA ASN A 335 0.91 22.35 17.24
C ASN A 335 -0.26 22.40 18.24
N ASP A 336 -1.31 23.17 17.95
CA ASP A 336 -2.55 23.26 18.76
C ASP A 336 -3.69 22.72 17.87
N PRO A 337 -3.99 21.42 17.93
CA PRO A 337 -4.95 20.79 17.02
C PRO A 337 -6.37 21.30 17.29
N LYS A 338 -7.05 21.63 16.20
CA LYS A 338 -8.47 21.95 16.19
C LYS A 338 -9.25 20.73 15.71
N ILE A 339 -10.09 20.20 16.57
CA ILE A 339 -10.76 18.92 16.33
C ILE A 339 -12.22 19.15 15.97
N LEU A 340 -12.66 18.66 14.82
CA LEU A 340 -14.07 18.49 14.50
C LEU A 340 -14.43 17.03 14.80
N ALA A 341 -15.16 16.79 15.87
CA ALA A 341 -15.51 15.44 16.31
C ALA A 341 -17.01 15.21 16.16
N GLY A 342 -17.40 14.22 15.38
CA GLY A 342 -18.79 13.89 15.13
C GLY A 342 -19.14 12.44 15.47
N ALA A 343 -20.32 12.21 16.03
CA ALA A 343 -20.81 10.89 16.38
C ALA A 343 -22.22 10.61 15.83
N LEU A 344 -22.40 9.38 15.31
CA LEU A 344 -23.69 8.85 14.95
C LEU A 344 -24.33 8.14 16.16
N THR A 345 -25.22 8.84 16.86
CA THR A 345 -25.91 8.37 18.07
C THR A 345 -27.25 7.69 17.78
N ASP A 346 -27.62 7.55 16.49
CA ASP A 346 -28.88 6.93 16.07
C ASP A 346 -28.97 5.47 16.55
N PRO A 347 -30.19 4.96 16.82
CA PRO A 347 -30.41 3.54 17.02
C PRO A 347 -29.99 2.76 15.78
N ALA A 348 -29.96 1.41 15.90
CA ALA A 348 -29.58 0.54 14.78
C ALA A 348 -30.17 1.00 13.44
N VAL A 349 -29.31 1.10 12.42
CA VAL A 349 -29.62 1.68 11.13
C VAL A 349 -29.43 0.63 10.02
N THR A 350 -30.33 0.61 9.04
CA THR A 350 -30.18 -0.22 7.83
C THR A 350 -30.05 0.67 6.60
N ILE A 351 -29.05 0.36 5.76
CA ILE A 351 -28.71 1.10 4.54
C ILE A 351 -28.73 0.14 3.36
N ASP A 352 -29.43 0.54 2.29
CA ASP A 352 -29.45 -0.18 1.03
C ASP A 352 -28.40 0.42 0.07
N VAL A 353 -27.57 -0.45 -0.53
CA VAL A 353 -26.55 -0.10 -1.52
C VAL A 353 -26.65 -1.09 -2.68
N GLY A 354 -27.10 -0.63 -3.83
CA GLY A 354 -27.45 -1.50 -4.95
C GLY A 354 -28.51 -2.53 -4.53
N ASP A 355 -28.22 -3.80 -4.77
CA ASP A 355 -29.10 -4.93 -4.40
C ASP A 355 -28.82 -5.49 -2.98
N SER A 356 -27.87 -4.90 -2.24
CA SER A 356 -27.46 -5.34 -0.90
C SER A 356 -28.01 -4.43 0.19
N SER A 357 -28.33 -5.01 1.35
CA SER A 357 -28.81 -4.29 2.54
C SER A 357 -27.87 -4.54 3.72
N TYR A 358 -27.34 -3.48 4.32
CA TYR A 358 -26.40 -3.52 5.44
C TYR A 358 -27.08 -2.99 6.69
N SER A 359 -27.03 -3.77 7.77
CA SER A 359 -27.61 -3.40 9.07
C SER A 359 -26.48 -3.15 10.08
N PHE A 360 -26.52 -2.01 10.71
CA PHE A 360 -25.53 -1.57 11.70
C PHE A 360 -26.18 -1.48 13.08
N PRO A 361 -25.52 -1.99 14.13
CA PRO A 361 -26.02 -1.89 15.49
C PRO A 361 -25.95 -0.43 16.00
N HIS A 362 -26.61 -0.17 17.13
CA HIS A 362 -26.40 1.09 17.86
C HIS A 362 -24.99 1.13 18.46
N LEU A 363 -24.31 2.26 18.31
CA LEU A 363 -23.02 2.55 18.96
C LEU A 363 -23.28 3.22 20.31
N GLN A 364 -22.93 2.55 21.39
CA GLN A 364 -23.37 2.90 22.74
C GLN A 364 -22.52 4.00 23.38
N TYR A 365 -21.24 4.14 23.00
CA TYR A 365 -20.27 5.01 23.69
C TYR A 365 -19.68 6.11 22.79
N VAL A 366 -20.21 6.32 21.58
CA VAL A 366 -19.67 7.33 20.64
C VAL A 366 -19.91 8.76 21.08
N ASP A 367 -20.97 9.03 21.82
CA ASP A 367 -21.23 10.33 22.43
C ASP A 367 -20.26 10.59 23.61
N ASP A 368 -19.99 9.59 24.44
CA ASP A 368 -18.97 9.66 25.51
C ASP A 368 -17.58 9.90 24.92
N GLU A 369 -17.23 9.23 23.79
CA GLU A 369 -15.98 9.42 23.06
C GLU A 369 -15.83 10.88 22.59
N VAL A 370 -16.80 11.41 21.87
CA VAL A 370 -16.78 12.79 21.35
C VAL A 370 -16.76 13.82 22.49
N ASN A 371 -17.50 13.59 23.57
CA ASN A 371 -17.50 14.46 24.75
C ASN A 371 -16.14 14.42 25.50
N ALA A 372 -15.50 13.26 25.60
CA ALA A 372 -14.18 13.12 26.17
C ALA A 372 -13.13 13.90 25.37
N ILE A 373 -13.16 13.79 24.03
CA ILE A 373 -12.30 14.57 23.13
C ILE A 373 -12.53 16.08 23.32
N ALA A 374 -13.80 16.50 23.42
CA ALA A 374 -14.15 17.91 23.64
C ALA A 374 -13.67 18.44 25.00
N ALA A 375 -13.66 17.59 26.03
CA ALA A 375 -13.13 17.95 27.35
C ALA A 375 -11.60 18.10 27.37
N LEU A 376 -10.88 17.39 26.50
CA LEU A 376 -9.41 17.46 26.39
C LEU A 376 -8.94 18.72 25.66
N SER A 377 -9.72 19.24 24.70
CA SER A 377 -9.31 20.37 23.88
C SER A 377 -10.37 21.47 23.85
N PRO A 378 -10.05 22.71 24.28
CA PRO A 378 -10.96 23.84 24.18
C PRO A 378 -11.26 24.24 22.72
N ASN A 379 -10.47 23.75 21.77
CA ASN A 379 -10.61 23.99 20.34
C ASN A 379 -11.36 22.86 19.62
N ALA A 380 -11.94 21.92 20.36
CA ALA A 380 -12.78 20.88 19.79
C ALA A 380 -14.20 21.38 19.54
N THR A 381 -14.78 20.93 18.44
CA THR A 381 -16.18 21.20 18.06
C THR A 381 -16.91 19.85 18.01
N PRO A 382 -17.64 19.48 19.06
CA PRO A 382 -18.45 18.27 19.06
C PRO A 382 -19.70 18.43 18.18
N LEU A 383 -20.03 17.40 17.41
CA LEU A 383 -21.25 17.30 16.59
C LEU A 383 -21.95 15.99 16.94
N LEU A 384 -23.11 16.09 17.57
CA LEU A 384 -23.94 14.95 17.97
C LEU A 384 -25.30 15.03 17.28
N ASP A 385 -26.01 13.92 17.19
CA ASP A 385 -27.37 13.82 16.70
C ASP A 385 -27.56 14.52 15.33
N THR A 386 -28.52 15.43 15.25
CA THR A 386 -28.87 16.17 14.02
C THR A 386 -27.75 17.10 13.53
N ASP A 387 -26.81 17.50 14.40
CA ASP A 387 -25.65 18.31 14.01
C ASP A 387 -24.58 17.48 13.28
N PHE A 388 -24.54 16.14 13.49
CA PHE A 388 -23.66 15.24 12.76
C PHE A 388 -24.25 14.86 11.41
N ASN A 389 -24.20 15.80 10.47
CA ASN A 389 -24.68 15.61 9.11
C ASN A 389 -23.62 16.05 8.08
N ARG A 390 -23.74 15.52 6.86
CA ARG A 390 -22.78 15.74 5.77
C ARG A 390 -22.52 17.23 5.51
N ALA A 391 -23.57 18.04 5.38
CA ALA A 391 -23.43 19.46 5.06
C ALA A 391 -22.68 20.24 6.17
N ARG A 392 -22.88 19.87 7.43
CA ARG A 392 -22.19 20.49 8.56
C ARG A 392 -20.71 20.17 8.56
N ILE A 393 -20.34 18.90 8.33
CA ILE A 393 -18.95 18.47 8.24
C ILE A 393 -18.25 19.17 7.06
N GLU A 394 -18.83 19.14 5.87
CA GLU A 394 -18.26 19.77 4.66
C GLU A 394 -18.01 21.28 4.84
N ARG A 395 -18.91 21.95 5.54
CA ARG A 395 -18.77 23.39 5.83
C ARG A 395 -17.64 23.70 6.82
N ASP A 396 -17.50 22.88 7.86
CA ASP A 396 -16.66 23.21 9.00
C ASP A 396 -15.28 22.53 8.98
N VAL A 397 -15.08 21.43 8.23
CA VAL A 397 -13.85 20.64 8.21
C VAL A 397 -12.59 21.46 7.90
N ASN A 398 -12.67 22.40 6.96
CA ASN A 398 -11.52 23.23 6.58
C ASN A 398 -11.11 24.31 7.60
N ARG A 399 -11.79 24.37 8.74
CA ARG A 399 -11.42 25.20 9.89
C ARG A 399 -10.69 24.41 10.98
N HIS A 400 -10.60 23.11 10.80
CA HIS A 400 -10.06 22.15 11.75
C HIS A 400 -8.84 21.42 11.16
N THR A 401 -8.00 20.89 12.02
CA THR A 401 -6.81 20.12 11.64
C THR A 401 -7.00 18.62 11.86
N ILE A 402 -8.01 18.24 12.65
CA ILE A 402 -8.38 16.85 12.85
C ILE A 402 -9.88 16.71 12.58
N LEU A 403 -10.23 15.70 11.80
CA LEU A 403 -11.59 15.24 11.59
C LEU A 403 -11.75 13.87 12.25
N HIS A 404 -12.55 13.79 13.31
CA HIS A 404 -12.86 12.56 14.02
C HIS A 404 -14.31 12.16 13.77
N LEU A 405 -14.52 10.95 13.28
CA LEU A 405 -15.79 10.39 12.88
C LEU A 405 -16.07 9.10 13.66
N ALA A 406 -16.85 9.21 14.74
CA ALA A 406 -17.34 8.08 15.53
C ALA A 406 -18.65 7.57 14.92
N THR A 407 -18.54 6.78 13.85
CA THR A 407 -19.67 6.36 13.03
C THR A 407 -19.37 5.10 12.23
N HIS A 408 -20.41 4.48 11.71
CA HIS A 408 -20.28 3.32 10.83
C HIS A 408 -19.67 3.69 9.48
N ALA A 409 -18.82 2.81 8.98
CA ALA A 409 -18.34 2.79 7.61
C ALA A 409 -18.30 1.37 7.08
N LYS A 410 -18.50 1.18 5.79
CA LYS A 410 -18.37 -0.11 5.12
C LYS A 410 -17.50 0.03 3.89
N PHE A 411 -16.42 -0.76 3.85
CA PHE A 411 -15.55 -0.85 2.69
C PHE A 411 -15.87 -2.15 1.93
N LEU A 412 -16.25 -2.01 0.66
CA LEU A 412 -16.74 -3.11 -0.16
C LEU A 412 -15.63 -3.60 -1.09
N VAL A 413 -15.24 -4.85 -0.92
CA VAL A 413 -14.26 -5.52 -1.80
C VAL A 413 -14.85 -5.61 -3.22
N GLY A 414 -14.08 -5.17 -4.23
CA GLY A 414 -14.50 -5.22 -5.64
C GLY A 414 -15.53 -4.17 -6.07
N GLN A 415 -16.04 -3.35 -5.13
CA GLN A 415 -16.95 -2.23 -5.40
C GLN A 415 -16.55 -1.00 -4.57
N PRO A 416 -15.34 -0.46 -4.76
CA PRO A 416 -14.83 0.61 -3.92
C PRO A 416 -15.70 1.87 -3.96
N GLU A 417 -16.29 2.20 -5.11
CA GLU A 417 -17.11 3.40 -5.27
C GLU A 417 -18.40 3.38 -4.44
N ASP A 418 -18.87 2.20 -4.06
CA ASP A 418 -20.05 2.00 -3.23
C ASP A 418 -19.71 1.92 -1.73
N SER A 419 -18.42 1.86 -1.38
CA SER A 419 -17.96 1.98 0.00
C SER A 419 -18.34 3.33 0.58
N PHE A 420 -18.72 3.38 1.87
CA PHE A 420 -19.29 4.60 2.43
C PHE A 420 -18.98 4.80 3.93
N ILE A 421 -19.12 6.06 4.37
CA ILE A 421 -19.12 6.51 5.76
C ILE A 421 -20.51 7.10 6.03
N LEU A 422 -21.14 6.71 7.15
CA LEU A 422 -22.50 7.13 7.50
C LEU A 422 -22.52 8.44 8.29
N PHE A 423 -23.57 9.23 8.03
CA PHE A 423 -23.99 10.38 8.84
C PHE A 423 -25.42 10.20 9.32
N ASN A 424 -25.88 11.14 10.14
CA ASN A 424 -27.28 11.20 10.55
C ASN A 424 -28.22 11.22 9.32
N ASN A 425 -29.48 10.82 9.51
CA ASN A 425 -30.49 10.74 8.46
C ASN A 425 -30.13 9.83 7.27
N LYS A 426 -29.26 8.84 7.48
CA LYS A 426 -28.77 7.93 6.43
C LYS A 426 -28.00 8.63 5.30
N GLU A 427 -27.56 9.86 5.51
CA GLU A 427 -26.62 10.51 4.62
C GLU A 427 -25.29 9.77 4.65
N ARG A 428 -24.53 9.84 3.56
CA ARG A 428 -23.24 9.14 3.45
C ARG A 428 -22.25 9.91 2.59
N TRP A 429 -20.98 9.77 2.92
CA TRP A 429 -19.89 9.95 1.96
C TRP A 429 -19.57 8.60 1.34
N THR A 430 -19.46 8.58 0.02
CA THR A 430 -18.95 7.42 -0.72
C THR A 430 -17.50 7.65 -1.10
N LEU A 431 -16.74 6.58 -1.39
CA LEU A 431 -15.39 6.74 -1.93
C LEU A 431 -15.41 7.45 -3.29
N ARG A 432 -16.52 7.40 -4.02
CA ARG A 432 -16.76 8.19 -5.24
C ARG A 432 -16.71 9.70 -4.96
N ASP A 433 -17.31 10.19 -3.86
CA ASP A 433 -17.28 11.62 -3.50
C ASP A 433 -15.82 12.12 -3.33
N PHE A 434 -14.95 11.30 -2.76
CA PHE A 434 -13.52 11.63 -2.61
C PHE A 434 -12.77 11.57 -3.94
N LYS A 435 -13.04 10.57 -4.77
CA LYS A 435 -12.43 10.39 -6.09
C LYS A 435 -12.77 11.56 -7.03
N GLU A 436 -14.01 12.01 -7.03
CA GLU A 436 -14.49 13.14 -7.83
C GLU A 436 -14.02 14.51 -7.31
N GLY A 437 -13.31 14.53 -6.17
CA GLY A 437 -12.76 15.76 -5.58
C GLY A 437 -13.83 16.69 -5.00
N LEU A 438 -14.99 16.14 -4.63
CA LEU A 438 -16.09 16.91 -4.04
C LEU A 438 -15.77 17.38 -2.62
N LEU A 439 -14.80 16.75 -1.95
CA LEU A 439 -14.34 17.10 -0.62
C LEU A 439 -12.86 17.49 -0.64
N SER A 440 -12.52 18.60 0.00
CA SER A 440 -11.14 19.05 0.20
C SER A 440 -10.78 18.97 1.69
N LEU A 441 -9.67 18.28 2.01
CA LEU A 441 -9.14 18.07 3.36
C LEU A 441 -7.75 18.71 3.54
N THR A 442 -7.39 19.71 2.73
CA THR A 442 -6.03 20.28 2.67
C THR A 442 -5.51 20.89 3.97
N ARG A 443 -6.39 21.16 4.94
CA ARG A 443 -6.02 21.64 6.27
C ARG A 443 -6.05 20.54 7.34
N VAL A 444 -6.47 19.35 6.97
CA VAL A 444 -6.64 18.23 7.89
C VAL A 444 -5.32 17.45 8.00
N ASP A 445 -4.76 17.39 9.19
CA ASP A 445 -3.56 16.62 9.49
C ASP A 445 -3.89 15.15 9.76
N LEU A 446 -5.12 14.88 10.24
CA LEU A 446 -5.56 13.52 10.57
C LEU A 446 -7.08 13.38 10.39
N VAL A 447 -7.47 12.33 9.67
CA VAL A 447 -8.85 11.81 9.67
C VAL A 447 -8.88 10.56 10.51
N VAL A 448 -9.71 10.53 11.55
CA VAL A 448 -9.95 9.34 12.39
C VAL A 448 -11.33 8.79 12.10
N LEU A 449 -11.40 7.50 11.81
CA LEU A 449 -12.64 6.76 11.66
C LEU A 449 -12.69 5.71 12.77
N SER A 450 -13.40 6.02 13.87
CA SER A 450 -13.29 5.29 15.13
C SER A 450 -14.27 4.12 15.28
N ALA A 451 -15.25 3.97 14.41
CA ALA A 451 -16.14 2.83 14.40
C ALA A 451 -16.26 2.29 12.97
N CYS A 452 -15.34 1.45 12.57
CA CYS A 452 -15.28 0.93 11.21
C CYS A 452 -15.54 -0.56 11.19
N GLU A 453 -16.55 -0.99 10.46
CA GLU A 453 -16.63 -2.36 9.98
C GLU A 453 -15.87 -2.47 8.65
N THR A 454 -14.54 -2.50 8.70
CA THR A 454 -13.76 -3.11 7.61
C THR A 454 -13.92 -4.63 7.69
N GLY A 455 -15.12 -5.06 8.13
CA GLY A 455 -15.51 -6.45 8.26
C GLY A 455 -15.52 -7.08 6.88
N VAL A 456 -14.42 -7.70 6.55
CA VAL A 456 -14.32 -8.65 5.47
C VAL A 456 -15.22 -9.81 5.90
N ASP A 457 -16.38 -9.97 5.27
CA ASP A 457 -17.14 -11.21 5.34
C ASP A 457 -16.15 -12.34 4.99
N ASN A 458 -15.64 -13.08 5.94
CA ASN A 458 -14.78 -14.28 5.90
C ASN A 458 -13.98 -14.59 4.61
N THR A 459 -13.96 -13.70 3.62
CA THR A 459 -13.24 -13.81 2.36
C THR A 459 -12.16 -12.73 2.30
N PHE A 460 -10.93 -13.12 2.66
CA PHE A 460 -9.78 -12.24 2.49
C PHE A 460 -9.53 -12.00 1.00
N GLY A 461 -9.57 -10.74 0.58
CA GLY A 461 -9.03 -10.28 -0.69
C GLY A 461 -7.52 -10.01 -0.56
N ASN A 462 -7.05 -8.99 -1.28
CA ASN A 462 -5.67 -8.51 -1.18
C ASN A 462 -5.50 -7.33 -0.18
N GLY A 463 -6.57 -6.90 0.53
CA GLY A 463 -6.54 -5.81 1.51
C GLY A 463 -6.38 -4.41 0.88
N GLU A 464 -6.71 -4.26 -0.39
CA GLU A 464 -6.60 -2.98 -1.11
C GLU A 464 -7.59 -1.94 -0.56
N GLU A 465 -8.72 -2.39 -0.05
CA GLU A 465 -9.75 -1.54 0.55
C GLU A 465 -9.25 -0.79 1.79
N ILE A 466 -8.36 -1.40 2.58
CA ILE A 466 -7.79 -0.81 3.79
C ILE A 466 -6.87 0.36 3.43
N LEU A 467 -5.94 0.12 2.51
CA LEU A 467 -4.99 1.13 2.05
C LEU A 467 -5.68 2.16 1.14
N GLY A 468 -6.72 1.76 0.42
CA GLY A 468 -7.53 2.63 -0.44
C GLY A 468 -8.18 3.77 0.33
N PHE A 469 -8.71 3.51 1.54
CA PHE A 469 -9.23 4.56 2.41
C PHE A 469 -8.14 5.58 2.77
N GLY A 470 -6.97 5.10 3.25
CA GLY A 470 -5.85 5.97 3.60
C GLY A 470 -5.39 6.85 2.44
N TYR A 471 -5.29 6.25 1.24
CA TYR A 471 -4.94 6.99 0.03
C TYR A 471 -5.98 8.04 -0.34
N LEU A 472 -7.27 7.71 -0.31
CA LEU A 472 -8.32 8.67 -0.68
C LEU A 472 -8.37 9.87 0.27
N MET A 473 -8.14 9.65 1.57
CA MET A 473 -8.02 10.76 2.52
C MET A 473 -6.82 11.65 2.19
N GLN A 474 -5.67 11.06 1.85
CA GLN A 474 -4.48 11.80 1.43
C GLN A 474 -4.69 12.51 0.09
N ASN A 475 -5.34 11.87 -0.88
CA ASN A 475 -5.67 12.49 -2.17
C ASN A 475 -6.66 13.65 -2.03
N ALA A 476 -7.58 13.61 -1.06
CA ALA A 476 -8.44 14.72 -0.69
C ALA A 476 -7.69 15.86 0.04
N GLY A 477 -6.42 15.63 0.41
CA GLY A 477 -5.52 16.61 1.01
C GLY A 477 -5.20 16.40 2.49
N ALA A 478 -5.79 15.39 3.15
CA ALA A 478 -5.41 15.02 4.51
C ALA A 478 -4.00 14.42 4.54
N ARG A 479 -3.25 14.62 5.64
CA ARG A 479 -1.87 14.09 5.74
C ARG A 479 -1.82 12.65 6.17
N ALA A 480 -2.77 12.24 7.01
CA ALA A 480 -2.90 10.87 7.49
C ALA A 480 -4.35 10.49 7.72
N ALA A 481 -4.61 9.19 7.74
CA ALA A 481 -5.86 8.60 8.16
C ALA A 481 -5.61 7.53 9.23
N MET A 482 -6.55 7.38 10.15
CA MET A 482 -6.57 6.30 11.13
C MET A 482 -7.89 5.55 10.97
N ALA A 483 -7.83 4.23 10.84
CA ALA A 483 -8.99 3.38 10.73
C ALA A 483 -8.78 2.04 11.43
N SER A 484 -9.86 1.36 11.76
CA SER A 484 -9.80 0.03 12.37
C SER A 484 -9.80 -1.08 11.33
N LEU A 485 -9.10 -2.17 11.61
CA LEU A 485 -8.99 -3.36 10.76
C LEU A 485 -10.13 -4.36 10.97
N TRP A 486 -10.93 -4.22 12.02
CA TRP A 486 -12.11 -5.05 12.32
C TRP A 486 -13.14 -4.27 13.12
N ALA A 487 -14.34 -4.83 13.23
CA ALA A 487 -15.39 -4.28 14.09
C ALA A 487 -14.90 -4.28 15.55
N VAL A 488 -14.80 -3.11 16.12
CA VAL A 488 -14.23 -2.88 17.44
C VAL A 488 -15.31 -2.94 18.52
N ASP A 489 -14.88 -3.25 19.74
CA ASP A 489 -15.70 -3.01 20.92
C ASP A 489 -15.79 -1.49 21.17
N ASP A 490 -17.00 -0.99 21.29
CA ASP A 490 -17.28 0.44 21.37
C ASP A 490 -16.69 1.05 22.67
N GLY A 491 -16.77 0.33 23.80
CA GLY A 491 -16.17 0.76 25.07
C GLY A 491 -14.64 0.75 25.04
N GLY A 492 -14.03 -0.29 24.48
CA GLY A 492 -12.58 -0.37 24.28
C GLY A 492 -12.06 0.73 23.35
N THR A 493 -12.82 1.06 22.30
CA THR A 493 -12.51 2.14 21.36
C THR A 493 -12.52 3.50 22.07
N GLN A 494 -13.55 3.79 22.86
CA GLN A 494 -13.64 5.03 23.61
C GLN A 494 -12.41 5.25 24.54
N ILE A 495 -11.95 4.18 25.20
CA ILE A 495 -10.76 4.25 26.07
C ILE A 495 -9.50 4.52 25.23
N LEU A 496 -9.28 3.75 24.16
CA LEU A 496 -8.12 3.91 23.30
C LEU A 496 -8.04 5.32 22.69
N MET A 497 -9.17 5.85 22.21
CA MET A 497 -9.23 7.20 21.62
C MET A 497 -9.01 8.28 22.67
N SER A 498 -9.51 8.12 23.90
CA SER A 498 -9.23 9.05 24.99
C SER A 498 -7.73 9.13 25.30
N GLU A 499 -7.05 7.99 25.42
CA GLU A 499 -5.60 7.91 25.64
C GLU A 499 -4.82 8.49 24.44
N PHE A 500 -5.25 8.20 23.20
CA PHE A 500 -4.65 8.74 22.00
C PHE A 500 -4.70 10.28 21.97
N TYR A 501 -5.87 10.87 22.21
CA TYR A 501 -6.02 12.32 22.21
C TYR A 501 -5.34 12.98 23.40
N GLU A 502 -5.29 12.33 24.56
CA GLU A 502 -4.53 12.84 25.70
C GLU A 502 -3.03 12.91 25.37
N ALA A 503 -2.47 11.85 24.79
CA ALA A 503 -1.08 11.81 24.36
C ALA A 503 -0.78 12.84 23.26
N LEU A 504 -1.67 12.96 22.28
CA LEU A 504 -1.52 13.90 21.16
C LEU A 504 -1.58 15.37 21.63
N ILE A 505 -2.56 15.72 22.47
CA ILE A 505 -2.83 17.11 22.85
C ILE A 505 -1.98 17.53 24.04
N LYS A 506 -2.07 16.81 25.17
CA LYS A 506 -1.36 17.16 26.40
C LYS A 506 0.12 16.74 26.35
N GLY A 507 0.40 15.59 25.71
CA GLY A 507 1.76 15.09 25.51
C GLY A 507 2.51 15.81 24.40
N ASN A 508 1.82 16.51 23.50
CA ASN A 508 2.37 17.14 22.30
C ASN A 508 3.22 16.16 21.47
N LEU A 509 2.71 14.96 21.31
CA LEU A 509 3.39 13.87 20.61
C LEU A 509 2.96 13.79 19.16
N SER A 510 3.79 13.18 18.31
CA SER A 510 3.38 12.82 16.94
C SER A 510 2.22 11.83 16.95
N LYS A 511 1.44 11.79 15.88
CA LYS A 511 0.30 10.88 15.73
C LYS A 511 0.69 9.41 15.97
N THR A 512 1.85 9.01 15.43
CA THR A 512 2.38 7.65 15.58
C THR A 512 2.75 7.34 17.02
N GLU A 513 3.42 8.28 17.74
CA GLU A 513 3.76 8.07 19.14
C GLU A 513 2.53 8.13 20.05
N ALA A 514 1.57 9.01 19.76
CA ALA A 514 0.32 9.09 20.50
C ALA A 514 -0.47 7.77 20.42
N LEU A 515 -0.56 7.19 19.21
CA LEU A 515 -1.20 5.87 19.04
C LEU A 515 -0.45 4.78 19.79
N ARG A 516 0.89 4.75 19.70
CA ARG A 516 1.72 3.80 20.43
C ARG A 516 1.51 3.91 21.95
N GLN A 517 1.45 5.12 22.49
CA GLN A 517 1.23 5.32 23.93
C GLN A 517 -0.16 4.88 24.36
N ALA A 518 -1.20 5.16 23.58
CA ALA A 518 -2.54 4.66 23.82
C ALA A 518 -2.59 3.14 23.84
N GLN A 519 -1.97 2.48 22.84
CA GLN A 519 -1.88 1.02 22.80
C GLN A 519 -1.16 0.46 24.04
N ARG A 520 -0.03 1.04 24.42
CA ARG A 520 0.72 0.63 25.64
C ARG A 520 -0.03 0.87 26.93
N ALA A 521 -0.87 1.91 27.00
CA ALA A 521 -1.70 2.17 28.17
C ALA A 521 -2.71 1.04 28.40
N LEU A 522 -3.30 0.48 27.33
CA LEU A 522 -4.21 -0.65 27.42
C LEU A 522 -3.48 -1.98 27.66
N ILE A 523 -2.33 -2.22 27.01
CA ILE A 523 -1.49 -3.40 27.27
C ILE A 523 -1.11 -3.48 28.76
N ASN A 524 -0.69 -2.35 29.36
CA ASN A 524 -0.22 -2.25 30.73
C ASN A 524 -1.26 -1.58 31.64
N ILE A 525 -2.52 -1.92 31.49
CA ILE A 525 -3.64 -1.18 32.11
C ILE A 525 -3.56 -1.12 33.63
N ASN A 526 -3.13 -2.16 34.29
CA ASN A 526 -2.99 -2.21 35.74
C ASN A 526 -1.96 -1.19 36.23
N GLU A 527 -0.82 -1.06 35.54
CA GLU A 527 0.19 -0.05 35.86
C GLU A 527 -0.26 1.37 35.54
N SER A 528 -1.03 1.54 34.46
CA SER A 528 -1.56 2.83 34.02
C SER A 528 -2.58 3.38 35.03
N ARG A 529 -3.43 2.54 35.58
CA ARG A 529 -4.40 2.89 36.63
C ARG A 529 -3.70 3.29 37.95
N ASP A 530 -2.69 2.55 38.36
CA ASP A 530 -1.93 2.83 39.58
C ASP A 530 -1.23 4.19 39.54
N ARG A 531 -0.89 4.67 38.33
CA ARG A 531 -0.32 6.01 38.11
C ARG A 531 -1.38 7.12 38.00
N GLY A 532 -2.67 6.79 38.05
CA GLY A 532 -3.78 7.75 37.95
C GLY A 532 -3.99 8.28 36.53
N GLY A 533 -3.46 7.57 35.50
CA GLY A 533 -3.53 7.97 34.09
C GLY A 533 -4.81 7.56 33.38
N LEU A 534 -5.38 6.40 33.70
CA LEU A 534 -6.51 5.87 32.97
C LEU A 534 -7.80 6.04 33.75
N VAL A 535 -8.70 6.88 33.27
CA VAL A 535 -10.02 7.09 33.84
C VAL A 535 -11.03 6.34 32.98
N LEU A 536 -11.49 5.18 33.47
CA LEU A 536 -12.65 4.52 32.86
C LEU A 536 -13.90 5.35 33.15
N ALA A 537 -14.70 5.65 32.16
CA ALA A 537 -16.02 6.20 32.39
C ALA A 537 -16.84 5.19 33.22
N ASP A 538 -17.60 5.66 34.22
CA ASP A 538 -18.43 4.82 35.10
C ASP A 538 -19.48 4.00 34.30
N SER A 539 -19.71 4.35 33.03
CA SER A 539 -20.64 3.71 32.11
C SER A 539 -20.11 2.45 31.43
N ILE A 540 -18.77 2.21 31.46
CA ILE A 540 -18.13 1.11 30.74
C ILE A 540 -18.07 -0.14 31.63
N ASP A 541 -18.84 -1.15 31.27
CA ASP A 541 -18.91 -2.46 31.94
C ASP A 541 -17.91 -3.46 31.31
N LEU A 542 -16.61 -3.13 31.37
CA LEU A 542 -15.52 -3.99 30.93
C LEU A 542 -14.60 -4.30 32.11
N ASP A 543 -14.14 -5.56 32.21
CA ASP A 543 -13.05 -5.89 33.15
C ASP A 543 -11.75 -5.25 32.62
N PRO A 544 -11.11 -4.39 33.40
CA PRO A 544 -9.86 -3.77 32.96
C PRO A 544 -8.78 -4.76 32.50
N SER A 545 -8.74 -5.97 33.07
CA SER A 545 -7.75 -6.99 32.68
C SER A 545 -7.95 -7.49 31.26
N ASP A 546 -9.17 -7.44 30.73
CA ASP A 546 -9.49 -7.89 29.37
C ASP A 546 -8.92 -6.93 28.32
N LEU A 547 -8.82 -5.63 28.65
CA LEU A 547 -8.32 -4.58 27.75
C LEU A 547 -6.86 -4.79 27.32
N SER A 548 -6.09 -5.61 28.02
CA SER A 548 -4.72 -5.99 27.59
C SER A 548 -4.68 -6.87 26.36
N HIS A 549 -5.81 -7.52 25.99
CA HIS A 549 -5.89 -8.31 24.78
C HIS A 549 -5.86 -7.42 23.53
N PRO A 550 -5.12 -7.79 22.46
CA PRO A 550 -4.98 -6.96 21.25
C PRO A 550 -6.30 -6.73 20.49
N TYR A 551 -7.37 -7.45 20.76
CA TYR A 551 -8.72 -7.15 20.30
C TYR A 551 -9.12 -5.68 20.57
N TYR A 552 -8.74 -5.12 21.71
CA TYR A 552 -9.15 -3.79 22.17
C TYR A 552 -8.20 -2.67 21.71
N TRP A 553 -6.89 -2.92 21.61
CA TRP A 553 -5.92 -1.85 21.35
C TRP A 553 -5.24 -1.91 19.97
N ALA A 554 -5.29 -3.06 19.30
CA ALA A 554 -4.59 -3.24 18.02
C ALA A 554 -5.40 -2.97 16.76
N PRO A 555 -6.74 -2.79 16.78
CA PRO A 555 -7.50 -2.63 15.54
C PRO A 555 -7.10 -1.39 14.74
N PHE A 556 -6.71 -0.31 15.42
CA PHE A 556 -6.42 0.96 14.75
C PHE A 556 -5.00 1.01 14.19
N ILE A 557 -4.94 1.33 12.91
CA ILE A 557 -3.69 1.60 12.19
C ILE A 557 -3.67 3.04 11.70
N LEU A 558 -2.48 3.66 11.73
CA LEU A 558 -2.23 4.98 11.15
C LEU A 558 -1.64 4.81 9.76
N ILE A 559 -2.23 5.45 8.74
CA ILE A 559 -1.83 5.38 7.34
C ILE A 559 -1.46 6.78 6.86
N GLY A 560 -0.25 6.96 6.33
CA GLY A 560 0.23 8.24 5.81
C GLY A 560 1.27 8.92 6.69
N ASN A 561 1.22 10.25 6.84
CA ASN A 561 2.17 11.03 7.61
C ASN A 561 1.95 10.87 9.11
N GLY A 562 2.90 10.26 9.79
CA GLY A 562 2.86 9.95 11.24
C GLY A 562 3.30 11.08 12.19
N LEU A 563 3.78 12.23 11.65
CA LEU A 563 4.25 13.37 12.42
C LEU A 563 3.15 14.14 13.14
#